data_4b700a6358e71ea89d78609a54c25b72
#
_entry.id   4b700a6358e71ea89d78609a54c25b72
#
_cell.length_a   1.000
_cell.length_b   1.000
_cell.length_c   1.000
_cell.angle_alpha   90.00
_cell.angle_beta   90.00
_cell.angle_gamma   90.00
#
_symmetry.space_group_name_H-M   'P 1'
#
loop_
_entity.id
_entity.type
_entity.pdbx_description
1 polymer ?
#
loop_
_entity_poly.entity_id
_entity_poly.type
_entity_poly.pdbx_seq_one_letter_code
_entity_poly.pdbx_strand_id
1 'polypeptide(L)'
;MTTTIESTSHSERLSCMEVWGGNNETDAVIDRPGVTCRVRSRAYGSAGGGGDVYFLSSCASGRLTRFLLADVCGHGESAAETAIGLRDLMRRNVNRIRQKQLVQSVNRELAAADMSGRFATALVGTWMSSTARMTLSNAGHPTPLLYRAATQTWSECVTHETTTVGMQNMPLGIDSRVSYSEFAIKLKPGDLLLCYTDALSESV
;
A
#
# COMPACT_ATOMS: atom_id res chain seq x y z
N MET A 1 -45.81 2.89 20.79
CA MET A 1 -44.89 1.87 20.27
C MET A 1 -43.78 2.60 19.50
N THR A 2 -42.70 2.86 20.17
CA THR A 2 -41.57 3.60 19.62
C THR A 2 -40.60 2.60 19.04
N THR A 3 -40.54 2.50 17.75
CA THR A 3 -39.61 1.65 17.04
C THR A 3 -38.24 2.31 17.10
N THR A 4 -37.39 1.84 17.98
CA THR A 4 -35.99 2.25 18.04
C THR A 4 -35.30 1.66 16.81
N ILE A 5 -34.93 2.52 15.89
CA ILE A 5 -34.04 2.16 14.78
C ILE A 5 -32.65 2.00 15.39
N GLU A 6 -32.30 0.78 15.76
CA GLU A 6 -30.89 0.44 16.00
C GLU A 6 -30.16 0.51 14.66
N SER A 7 -29.53 1.61 14.46
CA SER A 7 -28.81 1.92 13.25
C SER A 7 -27.50 1.13 13.25
N THR A 8 -27.27 0.51 12.21
CA THR A 8 -26.59 1.13 11.09
C THR A 8 -25.06 1.25 11.18
N SER A 9 -24.40 1.21 12.32
CA SER A 9 -22.94 1.32 12.33
C SER A 9 -22.23 0.06 11.83
N HIS A 10 -22.88 -1.08 11.94
CA HIS A 10 -22.30 -2.37 11.53
C HIS A 10 -22.52 -2.68 10.05
N SER A 11 -23.68 -2.27 9.50
CA SER A 11 -23.99 -2.45 8.09
C SER A 11 -23.21 -1.45 7.21
N GLU A 12 -23.00 -0.23 7.68
CA GLU A 12 -22.18 0.76 6.98
C GLU A 12 -20.72 0.36 6.87
N ARG A 13 -20.16 -0.32 7.86
CA ARG A 13 -18.79 -0.86 7.77
C ARG A 13 -18.64 -1.96 6.74
N LEU A 14 -19.62 -2.85 6.61
CA LEU A 14 -19.54 -4.00 5.69
C LEU A 14 -19.80 -3.60 4.24
N SER A 15 -20.64 -2.59 4.00
CA SER A 15 -20.94 -2.10 2.67
C SER A 15 -19.87 -1.16 2.11
N CYS A 16 -18.89 -0.75 2.90
CA CYS A 16 -17.95 0.29 2.55
C CYS A 16 -16.60 -0.19 2.02
N MET A 17 -16.29 -1.47 2.01
CA MET A 17 -14.95 -1.92 1.60
C MET A 17 -14.98 -2.98 0.53
N GLU A 18 -14.35 -2.63 -0.59
CA GLU A 18 -13.90 -3.58 -1.58
C GLU A 18 -12.39 -3.77 -1.40
N VAL A 19 -11.92 -4.99 -1.50
CA VAL A 19 -10.52 -5.36 -1.28
C VAL A 19 -10.04 -6.29 -2.39
N TRP A 20 -8.92 -5.92 -2.98
CA TRP A 20 -8.16 -6.73 -3.93
C TRP A 20 -6.75 -6.90 -3.40
N GLY A 21 -6.13 -8.02 -3.64
CA GLY A 21 -4.75 -8.18 -3.25
C GLY A 21 -4.31 -9.63 -3.18
N GLY A 22 -3.03 -9.82 -3.25
CA GLY A 22 -2.37 -11.11 -3.20
C GLY A 22 -0.91 -11.04 -3.62
N ASN A 23 -0.30 -12.20 -3.67
CA ASN A 23 1.07 -12.43 -4.08
C ASN A 23 1.17 -13.42 -5.28
N ASN A 24 0.05 -13.64 -5.96
CA ASN A 24 -0.05 -14.52 -7.13
C ASN A 24 0.06 -13.71 -8.44
N GLU A 25 0.23 -14.44 -9.54
CA GLU A 25 0.19 -13.85 -10.86
C GLU A 25 -1.12 -13.08 -11.09
N THR A 26 -1.00 -11.83 -11.52
CA THR A 26 -2.12 -10.92 -11.67
C THR A 26 -1.88 -9.95 -12.83
N ASP A 27 -2.89 -9.74 -13.64
CA ASP A 27 -3.01 -8.60 -14.56
C ASP A 27 -4.44 -8.07 -14.41
N ALA A 28 -4.61 -7.03 -13.62
CA ALA A 28 -5.90 -6.49 -13.26
C ALA A 28 -5.97 -4.99 -13.45
N VAL A 29 -7.15 -4.50 -13.85
CA VAL A 29 -7.48 -3.08 -13.91
C VAL A 29 -8.65 -2.81 -12.97
N ILE A 30 -8.46 -1.87 -12.07
CA ILE A 30 -9.44 -1.51 -11.04
C ILE A 30 -9.74 -0.02 -11.17
N ASP A 31 -10.94 0.30 -11.66
CA ASP A 31 -11.39 1.68 -11.82
C ASP A 31 -12.07 2.18 -10.56
N ARG A 32 -11.62 3.33 -10.10
CA ARG A 32 -12.19 4.04 -8.95
C ARG A 32 -12.38 5.53 -9.27
N PRO A 33 -13.28 6.23 -8.59
CA PRO A 33 -13.49 7.64 -8.85
C PRO A 33 -12.20 8.45 -8.87
N GLY A 34 -11.86 8.95 -10.06
CA GLY A 34 -10.68 9.79 -10.30
C GLY A 34 -9.35 9.07 -10.34
N VAL A 35 -9.31 7.72 -10.30
CA VAL A 35 -8.09 6.93 -10.45
C VAL A 35 -8.36 5.56 -11.05
N THR A 36 -7.53 5.14 -11.98
CA THR A 36 -7.48 3.78 -12.49
C THR A 36 -6.19 3.13 -11.97
N CYS A 37 -6.32 2.02 -11.26
CA CYS A 37 -5.18 1.25 -10.79
C CYS A 37 -4.96 0.03 -11.69
N ARG A 38 -3.80 -0.06 -12.32
CA ARG A 38 -3.38 -1.26 -13.03
C ARG A 38 -2.36 -2.02 -12.20
N VAL A 39 -2.62 -3.28 -11.93
CA VAL A 39 -1.72 -4.17 -11.19
C VAL A 39 -1.25 -5.27 -12.12
N ARG A 40 0.07 -5.43 -12.19
CA ARG A 40 0.70 -6.55 -12.89
C ARG A 40 1.70 -7.19 -11.95
N SER A 41 1.51 -8.46 -11.67
CA SER A 41 2.40 -9.26 -10.83
C SER A 41 2.66 -10.59 -11.52
N ARG A 42 3.91 -11.05 -11.45
CA ARG A 42 4.30 -12.35 -11.97
C ARG A 42 5.23 -13.00 -10.96
N ALA A 43 4.81 -14.13 -10.41
CA ALA A 43 5.64 -14.89 -9.49
C ALA A 43 6.87 -15.47 -10.21
N TYR A 44 8.02 -15.44 -9.54
CA TYR A 44 9.20 -16.14 -10.01
C TYR A 44 9.08 -17.62 -9.65
N GLY A 45 9.15 -18.51 -10.66
CA GLY A 45 8.99 -19.94 -10.45
C GLY A 45 7.54 -20.42 -10.50
N SER A 46 7.33 -21.71 -10.35
CA SER A 46 6.06 -22.39 -10.70
C SER A 46 5.14 -22.71 -9.53
N ALA A 47 5.42 -22.29 -8.31
CA ALA A 47 4.66 -22.74 -7.14
C ALA A 47 4.38 -21.63 -6.13
N GLY A 48 3.12 -21.27 -5.99
CA GLY A 48 2.58 -20.84 -4.71
C GLY A 48 2.73 -19.37 -4.30
N GLY A 49 3.06 -18.44 -5.21
CA GLY A 49 3.18 -17.02 -4.88
C GLY A 49 4.61 -16.59 -4.49
N GLY A 50 4.88 -15.28 -4.57
CA GLY A 50 6.17 -14.67 -4.27
C GLY A 50 6.20 -13.91 -2.94
N GLY A 51 7.36 -13.29 -2.63
CA GLY A 51 7.51 -12.29 -1.57
C GLY A 51 6.82 -10.98 -1.89
N ASP A 52 6.70 -10.67 -3.16
CA ASP A 52 5.95 -9.50 -3.65
C ASP A 52 4.47 -9.62 -3.33
N VAL A 53 3.91 -8.57 -2.73
CA VAL A 53 2.48 -8.52 -2.40
C VAL A 53 1.91 -7.15 -2.68
N TYR A 54 0.71 -7.14 -3.25
CA TYR A 54 -0.08 -5.92 -3.35
C TYR A 54 -1.37 -6.04 -2.55
N PHE A 55 -1.86 -4.92 -2.11
CA PHE A 55 -3.18 -4.76 -1.51
C PHE A 55 -3.80 -3.47 -2.02
N LEU A 56 -5.06 -3.53 -2.42
CA LEU A 56 -5.84 -2.36 -2.78
C LEU A 56 -7.19 -2.45 -2.06
N SER A 57 -7.64 -1.34 -1.52
CA SER A 57 -8.98 -1.24 -0.93
C SER A 57 -9.62 0.09 -1.30
N SER A 58 -10.93 0.09 -1.39
CA SER A 58 -11.71 1.30 -1.65
C SER A 58 -12.97 1.32 -0.81
N CYS A 59 -13.35 2.49 -0.30
CA CYS A 59 -14.67 2.64 0.29
C CYS A 59 -15.75 2.58 -0.80
N ALA A 60 -16.99 2.19 -0.44
CA ALA A 60 -18.09 2.04 -1.39
C ALA A 60 -18.38 3.34 -2.17
N SER A 61 -18.20 4.51 -1.54
CA SER A 61 -18.31 5.79 -2.23
C SER A 61 -17.17 6.11 -3.19
N GLY A 62 -16.09 5.32 -3.18
CA GLY A 62 -14.88 5.55 -3.97
C GLY A 62 -14.09 6.80 -3.57
N ARG A 63 -14.49 7.50 -2.52
CA ARG A 63 -13.81 8.74 -2.10
C ARG A 63 -12.39 8.50 -1.62
N LEU A 64 -12.14 7.32 -1.07
CA LEU A 64 -10.86 6.93 -0.53
C LEU A 64 -10.48 5.56 -1.09
N THR A 65 -9.32 5.50 -1.73
CA THR A 65 -8.71 4.26 -2.20
C THR A 65 -7.32 4.15 -1.60
N ARG A 66 -6.97 2.99 -1.05
CA ARG A 66 -5.67 2.72 -0.44
C ARG A 66 -4.99 1.57 -1.12
N PHE A 67 -3.68 1.66 -1.22
CA PHE A 67 -2.86 0.56 -1.67
C PHE A 67 -1.65 0.33 -0.78
N LEU A 68 -1.16 -0.88 -0.80
CA LEU A 68 0.17 -1.28 -0.37
C LEU A 68 0.80 -2.05 -1.53
N LEU A 69 2.04 -1.73 -1.82
CA LEU A 69 2.95 -2.58 -2.58
C LEU A 69 4.12 -2.89 -1.67
N ALA A 70 4.45 -4.15 -1.50
CA ALA A 70 5.53 -4.56 -0.62
C ALA A 70 6.28 -5.75 -1.17
N ASP A 71 7.54 -5.85 -0.78
CA ASP A 71 8.40 -6.98 -1.01
C ASP A 71 8.94 -7.49 0.33
N VAL A 72 8.72 -8.78 0.59
CA VAL A 72 9.12 -9.47 1.81
C VAL A 72 10.51 -10.05 1.64
N CYS A 73 11.40 -9.76 2.58
CA CYS A 73 12.76 -10.30 2.56
C CYS A 73 12.78 -11.83 2.52
N GLY A 74 13.64 -12.37 1.65
CA GLY A 74 13.79 -13.82 1.45
C GLY A 74 13.00 -14.35 0.28
N HIS A 75 12.94 -15.66 0.13
CA HIS A 75 12.29 -16.34 -1.00
C HIS A 75 11.57 -17.62 -0.57
N GLY A 76 10.74 -18.15 -1.44
CA GLY A 76 10.04 -19.41 -1.22
C GLY A 76 8.80 -19.27 -0.33
N GLU A 77 8.32 -20.42 0.15
CA GLU A 77 7.04 -20.56 0.84
C GLU A 77 6.89 -19.62 2.04
N SER A 78 7.94 -19.50 2.84
CA SER A 78 7.88 -18.70 4.05
C SER A 78 7.88 -17.17 3.79
N ALA A 79 8.46 -16.69 2.68
CA ALA A 79 8.29 -15.31 2.25
C ALA A 79 6.86 -15.09 1.75
N ALA A 80 6.31 -16.03 1.01
CA ALA A 80 4.92 -16.00 0.54
C ALA A 80 3.91 -15.97 1.70
N GLU A 81 4.12 -16.74 2.75
CA GLU A 81 3.29 -16.71 3.96
C GLU A 81 3.34 -15.35 4.66
N THR A 82 4.54 -14.77 4.77
CA THR A 82 4.72 -13.42 5.36
C THR A 82 4.04 -12.34 4.50
N ALA A 83 4.10 -12.46 3.17
CA ALA A 83 3.40 -11.57 2.24
C ALA A 83 1.88 -11.63 2.44
N ILE A 84 1.31 -12.82 2.59
CA ILE A 84 -0.11 -13.01 2.92
C ILE A 84 -0.43 -12.39 4.28
N GLY A 85 0.41 -12.63 5.29
CA GLY A 85 0.27 -12.03 6.61
C GLY A 85 0.27 -10.50 6.57
N LEU A 86 1.18 -9.89 5.80
CA LEU A 86 1.25 -8.45 5.62
C LEU A 86 0.00 -7.88 4.93
N ARG A 87 -0.52 -8.56 3.91
CA ARG A 87 -1.80 -8.22 3.29
C ARG A 87 -2.94 -8.21 4.32
N ASP A 88 -3.00 -9.21 5.19
CA ASP A 88 -4.03 -9.33 6.20
C ASP A 88 -3.89 -8.29 7.32
N LEU A 89 -2.64 -7.91 7.67
CA LEU A 89 -2.36 -6.77 8.54
C LEU A 89 -2.89 -5.47 7.94
N MET A 90 -2.63 -5.25 6.66
CA MET A 90 -3.14 -4.08 5.95
C MET A 90 -4.68 -4.06 5.97
N ARG A 91 -5.33 -5.20 5.71
CA ARG A 91 -6.79 -5.34 5.73
C ARG A 91 -7.39 -5.01 7.11
N ARG A 92 -6.79 -5.48 8.19
CA ARG A 92 -7.26 -5.20 9.56
C ARG A 92 -7.13 -3.73 9.93
N ASN A 93 -6.10 -3.05 9.42
CA ASN A 93 -5.80 -1.67 9.75
C ASN A 93 -6.37 -0.63 8.77
N VAL A 94 -6.99 -1.05 7.68
CA VAL A 94 -7.43 -0.17 6.56
C VAL A 94 -8.39 0.95 6.98
N ASN A 95 -9.13 0.77 8.08
CA ASN A 95 -10.07 1.77 8.61
C ASN A 95 -9.40 2.91 9.41
N ARG A 96 -8.09 2.89 9.60
CA ARG A 96 -7.37 3.99 10.24
C ARG A 96 -7.32 5.18 9.28
N ILE A 97 -7.93 6.29 9.65
CA ILE A 97 -8.09 7.44 8.75
C ILE A 97 -6.73 8.05 8.38
N ARG A 98 -5.85 8.22 9.36
CA ARG A 98 -4.55 8.85 9.14
C ARG A 98 -3.54 7.83 8.61
N GLN A 99 -2.92 8.14 7.48
CA GLN A 99 -1.90 7.30 6.84
C GLN A 99 -0.77 6.90 7.81
N LYS A 100 -0.22 7.86 8.53
CA LYS A 100 0.84 7.62 9.52
C LYS A 100 0.43 6.58 10.57
N GLN A 101 -0.81 6.65 11.08
CA GLN A 101 -1.32 5.68 12.05
C GLN A 101 -1.52 4.30 11.43
N LEU A 102 -1.94 4.24 10.18
CA LEU A 102 -2.07 2.99 9.43
C LEU A 102 -0.71 2.30 9.34
N VAL A 103 0.29 2.99 8.80
CA VAL A 103 1.63 2.42 8.58
C VAL A 103 2.30 2.02 9.89
N GLN A 104 2.20 2.86 10.93
CA GLN A 104 2.72 2.52 12.27
C GLN A 104 2.06 1.29 12.88
N SER A 105 0.76 1.09 12.65
CA SER A 105 0.07 -0.08 13.19
C SER A 105 0.48 -1.35 12.45
N VAL A 106 0.54 -1.29 11.12
CA VAL A 106 1.04 -2.40 10.31
C VAL A 106 2.47 -2.76 10.71
N ASN A 107 3.36 -1.77 10.87
CA ASN A 107 4.74 -2.00 11.32
C ASN A 107 4.80 -2.68 12.70
N ARG A 108 4.05 -2.18 13.68
CA ARG A 108 4.05 -2.76 15.04
C ARG A 108 3.52 -4.17 15.07
N GLU A 109 2.46 -4.43 14.33
CA GLU A 109 1.86 -5.77 14.27
C GLU A 109 2.76 -6.75 13.53
N LEU A 110 3.45 -6.31 12.46
CA LEU A 110 4.43 -7.14 11.74
C LEU A 110 5.64 -7.44 12.63
N ALA A 111 6.19 -6.45 13.32
CA ALA A 111 7.31 -6.63 14.24
C ALA A 111 6.97 -7.51 15.46
N ALA A 112 5.71 -7.50 15.90
CA ALA A 112 5.23 -8.33 17.01
C ALA A 112 4.84 -9.75 16.57
N ALA A 113 4.58 -9.97 15.29
CA ALA A 113 4.32 -11.29 14.77
C ALA A 113 5.63 -12.10 14.78
N ASP A 114 5.57 -13.33 15.30
CA ASP A 114 6.71 -14.24 15.29
C ASP A 114 6.96 -14.77 13.85
N MET A 115 7.39 -13.85 13.00
CA MET A 115 7.66 -14.11 11.59
C MET A 115 9.14 -14.44 11.35
N SER A 116 9.83 -15.01 12.33
CA SER A 116 11.23 -15.45 12.22
C SER A 116 12.19 -14.31 11.81
N GLY A 117 11.96 -13.09 12.31
CA GLY A 117 12.79 -11.92 12.02
C GLY A 117 12.63 -11.36 10.61
N ARG A 118 11.56 -11.71 9.89
CA ARG A 118 11.32 -11.17 8.56
C ARG A 118 10.82 -9.76 8.60
N PHE A 119 11.24 -9.01 7.60
CA PHE A 119 10.83 -7.63 7.36
C PHE A 119 10.37 -7.49 5.90
N ALA A 120 9.74 -6.38 5.60
CA ALA A 120 9.31 -6.07 4.25
C ALA A 120 9.58 -4.62 3.90
N THR A 121 10.07 -4.37 2.70
CA THR A 121 9.98 -3.03 2.12
C THR A 121 8.53 -2.78 1.72
N ALA A 122 8.06 -1.55 1.86
CA ALA A 122 6.68 -1.23 1.52
C ALA A 122 6.45 0.21 1.09
N LEU A 123 5.61 0.38 0.08
CA LEU A 123 5.03 1.65 -0.30
C LEU A 123 3.53 1.62 0.00
N VAL A 124 3.08 2.54 0.85
CA VAL A 124 1.66 2.68 1.21
C VAL A 124 1.12 3.96 0.65
N GLY A 125 0.01 3.89 -0.07
CA GLY A 125 -0.64 5.06 -0.67
C GLY A 125 -2.11 5.19 -0.27
N THR A 126 -2.57 6.44 -0.16
CA THR A 126 -3.98 6.78 0.03
C THR A 126 -4.38 7.84 -0.97
N TRP A 127 -5.25 7.46 -1.91
CA TRP A 127 -5.89 8.35 -2.85
C TRP A 127 -7.16 8.94 -2.26
N MET A 128 -7.33 10.26 -2.38
CA MET A 128 -8.53 10.98 -2.01
C MET A 128 -9.12 11.65 -3.25
N SER A 129 -10.19 11.10 -3.79
CA SER A 129 -10.79 11.53 -5.06
C SER A 129 -11.30 12.96 -5.02
N SER A 130 -11.85 13.40 -3.87
CA SER A 130 -12.41 14.76 -3.71
C SER A 130 -11.38 15.89 -3.84
N THR A 131 -10.12 15.59 -3.58
CA THR A 131 -9.01 16.58 -3.63
C THR A 131 -7.96 16.25 -4.69
N ALA A 132 -8.11 15.13 -5.39
CA ALA A 132 -7.13 14.58 -6.32
C ALA A 132 -5.72 14.48 -5.69
N ARG A 133 -5.68 14.05 -4.41
CA ARG A 133 -4.43 13.90 -3.65
C ARG A 133 -4.10 12.44 -3.44
N MET A 134 -2.84 12.10 -3.70
CA MET A 134 -2.22 10.85 -3.31
C MET A 134 -1.28 11.14 -2.15
N THR A 135 -1.53 10.53 -0.99
CA THR A 135 -0.61 10.55 0.16
C THR A 135 0.19 9.26 0.15
N LEU A 136 1.50 9.37 0.28
CA LEU A 136 2.43 8.24 0.22
C LEU A 136 3.26 8.17 1.50
N SER A 137 3.56 6.94 1.94
CA SER A 137 4.57 6.62 2.94
C SER A 137 5.45 5.50 2.40
N ASN A 138 6.75 5.69 2.45
CA ASN A 138 7.73 4.72 1.97
C ASN A 138 8.48 4.11 3.17
N ALA A 139 8.52 2.80 3.23
CA ALA A 139 9.22 1.99 4.22
C ALA A 139 10.32 1.16 3.52
N GLY A 140 11.37 1.82 3.06
CA GLY A 140 12.53 1.18 2.41
C GLY A 140 12.25 0.61 1.01
N HIS A 141 11.13 0.95 0.40
CA HIS A 141 10.73 0.45 -0.90
C HIS A 141 11.32 1.31 -2.04
N PRO A 142 11.50 0.76 -3.26
CA PRO A 142 11.91 1.58 -4.40
C PRO A 142 11.07 2.83 -4.56
N THR A 143 11.74 3.92 -4.92
CA THR A 143 11.08 5.23 -5.08
C THR A 143 10.11 5.18 -6.26
N PRO A 144 8.82 5.52 -6.08
CA PRO A 144 7.89 5.53 -7.20
C PRO A 144 8.24 6.61 -8.21
N LEU A 145 7.88 6.38 -9.47
CA LEU A 145 8.08 7.32 -10.56
C LEU A 145 6.76 8.04 -10.87
N LEU A 146 6.86 9.36 -11.07
CA LEU A 146 5.75 10.22 -11.40
C LEU A 146 5.88 10.74 -12.82
N TYR A 147 4.91 10.41 -13.67
CA TYR A 147 4.76 11.02 -14.99
C TYR A 147 3.79 12.19 -14.90
N ARG A 148 4.22 13.33 -15.43
CA ARG A 148 3.37 14.51 -15.59
C ARG A 148 2.91 14.64 -17.03
N ALA A 149 1.62 14.47 -17.28
CA ALA A 149 1.06 14.54 -18.62
C ALA A 149 1.25 15.93 -19.26
N ALA A 150 1.20 16.99 -18.46
CA ALA A 150 1.35 18.36 -18.95
C ALA A 150 2.76 18.67 -19.53
N THR A 151 3.79 18.04 -19.00
CA THR A 151 5.19 18.22 -19.43
C THR A 151 5.74 17.01 -20.16
N GLN A 152 4.99 15.90 -20.18
CA GLN A 152 5.41 14.61 -20.76
C GLN A 152 6.75 14.11 -20.19
N THR A 153 6.99 14.32 -18.88
CA THR A 153 8.24 13.97 -18.21
C THR A 153 8.01 13.01 -17.06
N TRP A 154 8.97 12.13 -16.87
CA TRP A 154 9.09 11.28 -15.69
C TRP A 154 10.06 11.89 -14.68
N SER A 155 9.77 11.76 -13.41
CA SER A 155 10.66 12.12 -12.30
C SER A 155 10.44 11.16 -11.13
N GLU A 156 11.43 11.06 -10.26
CA GLU A 156 11.23 10.38 -8.98
C GLU A 156 10.21 11.13 -8.13
N CYS A 157 9.33 10.36 -7.48
CA CYS A 157 8.32 10.89 -6.57
C CYS A 157 8.89 10.97 -5.15
N VAL A 158 9.74 11.96 -4.91
CA VAL A 158 10.43 12.20 -3.62
C VAL A 158 9.90 13.44 -2.94
N THR A 159 10.08 13.55 -1.62
CA THR A 159 9.90 14.80 -0.89
C THR A 159 11.20 15.57 -0.83
N HIS A 160 11.15 16.85 -1.06
CA HIS A 160 12.29 17.75 -0.84
C HIS A 160 12.47 18.13 0.65
N GLU A 161 11.61 17.65 1.55
CA GLU A 161 11.61 17.99 2.98
C GLU A 161 12.26 16.92 3.87
N THR A 162 13.38 16.33 3.46
CA THR A 162 14.09 15.37 4.29
C THR A 162 15.31 16.00 4.97
N THR A 163 15.08 16.82 5.96
CA THR A 163 16.11 17.33 6.88
C THR A 163 16.08 16.68 8.27
N THR A 164 15.43 15.57 8.46
CA THR A 164 15.50 14.83 9.73
C THR A 164 16.47 13.66 9.61
N VAL A 165 17.62 13.82 10.22
CA VAL A 165 18.56 12.73 10.51
C VAL A 165 17.85 11.77 11.47
N GLY A 166 17.41 10.63 10.97
CA GLY A 166 16.71 9.61 11.75
C GLY A 166 16.36 8.42 10.88
N MET A 167 15.95 7.32 11.49
CA MET A 167 15.60 6.04 10.85
C MET A 167 14.33 6.15 9.96
N GLN A 168 14.33 7.11 9.04
CA GLN A 168 13.29 7.25 8.04
C GLN A 168 13.55 6.25 6.92
N ASN A 169 12.49 5.66 6.41
CA ASN A 169 12.52 4.64 5.35
C ASN A 169 13.02 3.26 5.78
N MET A 170 13.07 2.95 7.07
CA MET A 170 13.35 1.57 7.51
C MET A 170 12.23 0.64 7.03
N PRO A 171 12.54 -0.55 6.51
CA PRO A 171 11.53 -1.55 6.18
C PRO A 171 10.60 -1.87 7.36
N LEU A 172 9.38 -2.29 7.06
CA LEU A 172 8.40 -2.72 8.06
C LEU A 172 8.88 -3.98 8.78
N GLY A 173 8.64 -4.05 10.08
CA GLY A 173 8.92 -5.24 10.90
C GLY A 173 10.29 -5.25 11.58
N ILE A 174 11.22 -4.34 11.23
CA ILE A 174 12.56 -4.29 11.85
C ILE A 174 12.50 -3.70 13.26
N ASP A 175 11.87 -2.54 13.43
CA ASP A 175 11.71 -1.89 14.74
C ASP A 175 10.29 -1.32 14.87
N SER A 176 9.54 -1.80 15.85
CA SER A 176 8.15 -1.40 16.11
C SER A 176 7.98 0.08 16.46
N ARG A 177 9.07 0.77 16.86
CA ARG A 177 9.08 2.17 17.29
C ARG A 177 9.25 3.15 16.14
N VAL A 178 9.62 2.67 14.95
CA VAL A 178 9.84 3.52 13.78
C VAL A 178 8.57 4.30 13.42
N SER A 179 8.77 5.60 13.17
CA SER A 179 7.71 6.49 12.68
C SER A 179 7.97 6.83 11.24
N TYR A 180 7.00 6.51 10.38
CA TYR A 180 7.09 6.78 8.95
C TYR A 180 6.58 8.18 8.64
N SER A 181 7.31 8.90 7.80
CA SER A 181 6.84 10.16 7.23
C SER A 181 5.78 9.89 6.15
N GLU A 182 4.95 10.90 5.94
CA GLU A 182 4.00 10.90 4.83
C GLU A 182 4.18 12.18 4.01
N PHE A 183 4.00 12.07 2.72
CA PHE A 183 3.96 13.22 1.82
C PHE A 183 2.79 13.07 0.84
N ALA A 184 2.36 14.19 0.29
CA ALA A 184 1.22 14.17 -0.61
C ALA A 184 1.51 14.91 -1.90
N ILE A 185 1.09 14.29 -2.99
CA ILE A 185 1.14 14.84 -4.34
C ILE A 185 -0.28 15.09 -4.84
N LYS A 186 -0.46 16.16 -5.60
CA LYS A 186 -1.69 16.39 -6.35
C LYS A 186 -1.51 15.81 -7.74
N LEU A 187 -2.42 14.93 -8.16
CA LEU A 187 -2.43 14.37 -9.49
C LEU A 187 -3.47 15.08 -10.36
N LYS A 188 -3.17 15.19 -11.64
CA LYS A 188 -4.08 15.73 -12.67
C LYS A 188 -4.48 14.60 -13.64
N PRO A 189 -5.58 14.76 -14.37
CA PRO A 189 -5.92 13.79 -15.42
C PRO A 189 -4.75 13.56 -16.38
N GLY A 190 -4.45 12.29 -16.63
CA GLY A 190 -3.33 11.86 -17.47
C GLY A 190 -1.98 11.71 -16.75
N ASP A 191 -1.83 12.19 -15.51
CA ASP A 191 -0.66 11.89 -14.70
C ASP A 191 -0.63 10.40 -14.32
N LEU A 192 0.58 9.80 -14.27
CA LEU A 192 0.77 8.40 -13.86
C LEU A 192 1.70 8.32 -12.67
N LEU A 193 1.38 7.44 -11.73
CA LEU A 193 2.27 7.05 -10.65
C LEU A 193 2.64 5.57 -10.84
N LEU A 194 3.91 5.30 -11.15
CA LEU A 194 4.43 3.95 -11.27
C LEU A 194 5.07 3.53 -9.95
N CYS A 195 4.50 2.51 -9.33
CA CYS A 195 5.05 1.85 -8.15
C CYS A 195 5.51 0.45 -8.57
N TYR A 196 6.69 0.02 -8.11
CA TYR A 196 7.32 -1.22 -8.56
C TYR A 196 8.18 -1.81 -7.45
N THR A 197 8.35 -3.14 -7.45
CA THR A 197 9.31 -3.85 -6.61
C THR A 197 10.67 -3.94 -7.31
N ASP A 198 11.72 -4.28 -6.59
CA ASP A 198 13.08 -4.43 -7.13
C ASP A 198 13.17 -5.49 -8.24
N ALA A 199 12.25 -6.46 -8.26
CA ALA A 199 12.12 -7.42 -9.36
C ALA A 199 12.06 -6.75 -10.75
N LEU A 200 11.55 -5.51 -10.86
CA LEU A 200 11.56 -4.77 -12.12
C LEU A 200 12.96 -4.27 -12.49
N SER A 201 13.77 -3.88 -11.51
CA SER A 201 15.11 -3.34 -11.71
C SER A 201 16.19 -4.42 -11.78
N GLU A 202 15.95 -5.58 -11.21
CA GLU A 202 16.88 -6.72 -11.19
C GLU A 202 16.65 -7.73 -12.33
N SER A 203 15.57 -7.56 -13.11
CA SER A 203 15.25 -8.40 -14.26
C SER A 203 16.08 -8.05 -15.51
N VAL A 204 17.42 -8.05 -15.40
CA VAL A 204 18.34 -7.84 -16.54
C VAL A 204 19.00 -9.15 -16.94
#